data_e6f108ef58e206e17bdcdcb04c169d18
#
_entry.id   e6f108ef58e206e17bdcdcb04c169d18
#
_cell.length_a   1.000
_cell.length_b   1.000
_cell.length_c   1.000
_cell.angle_alpha   90.00
_cell.angle_beta   90.00
_cell.angle_gamma   90.00
#
_symmetry.space_group_name_H-M   'P 1'
#
loop_
_entity.id
_entity.type
_entity.pdbx_description
1 polymer ?
#
loop_
_entity_poly.entity_id
_entity_poly.type
_entity_poly.pdbx_seq_one_letter_code
_entity_poly.pdbx_strand_id
1 'polypeptide(L)'
;MIYINKGKEPASLTKYKKQKLAYYDGYKEKDDLRKMLLKEQGYLCAYCMRRIDIEHMKIEHWFPENELSDIERLDYRNMLGSCEGHIDGTYGKKDDTCDSHKSGDKITVNPLDRSTLCSIKYNSDGEIYSDNEIIEKDIDVVLNLNSEKHLLKLNRKSMLKQVREELCKMQKRGIWGRSVLEKVKNKYINADENGYKKEYAGVAIWYIDKKLNSTT
;
A
#
# COMPACT_ATOMS: atom_id res chain seq x y z
N MET A 1 -3.76 -4.45 -0.85
CA MET A 1 -2.68 -3.57 -1.39
C MET A 1 -2.99 -3.18 -2.82
N ILE A 2 -2.30 -2.17 -3.37
CA ILE A 2 -2.35 -1.82 -4.79
C ILE A 2 -0.94 -1.72 -5.35
N TYR A 3 -0.82 -2.00 -6.65
CA TYR A 3 0.44 -1.88 -7.34
C TYR A 3 0.93 -0.43 -7.40
N ILE A 4 2.20 -0.23 -7.07
CA ILE A 4 2.88 1.06 -7.12
C ILE A 4 3.80 1.06 -8.34
N ASN A 5 3.59 2.00 -9.24
CA ASN A 5 4.46 2.18 -10.39
C ASN A 5 5.56 3.18 -10.03
N LYS A 6 6.78 2.68 -9.83
CA LYS A 6 7.93 3.52 -9.51
C LYS A 6 8.37 4.33 -10.73
N GLY A 7 8.50 5.64 -10.52
CA GLY A 7 9.09 6.55 -11.47
C GLY A 7 10.61 6.70 -11.32
N LYS A 8 11.10 7.83 -11.76
CA LYS A 8 12.50 8.21 -11.56
C LYS A 8 12.72 8.70 -10.13
N GLU A 9 13.88 8.42 -9.57
CA GLU A 9 14.27 8.96 -8.26
C GLU A 9 14.38 10.50 -8.28
N PRO A 10 14.26 11.16 -7.14
CA PRO A 10 14.46 12.61 -7.03
C PRO A 10 15.84 13.02 -7.52
N ALA A 11 15.93 14.16 -8.21
CA ALA A 11 17.21 14.69 -8.70
C ALA A 11 18.22 14.95 -7.58
N SER A 12 17.75 15.34 -6.39
CA SER A 12 18.57 15.51 -5.18
C SER A 12 19.24 14.20 -4.78
N LEU A 13 18.51 13.07 -4.80
CA LEU A 13 19.05 11.75 -4.50
C LEU A 13 20.08 11.31 -5.55
N THR A 14 19.76 11.47 -6.85
CA THR A 14 20.70 11.18 -7.95
C THR A 14 21.99 11.97 -7.82
N LYS A 15 21.91 13.25 -7.43
CA LYS A 15 23.07 14.09 -7.18
C LYS A 15 23.88 13.64 -5.96
N TYR A 16 23.19 13.29 -4.87
CA TYR A 16 23.82 12.85 -3.64
C TYR A 16 24.60 11.54 -3.82
N LYS A 17 24.05 10.56 -4.53
CA LYS A 17 24.69 9.26 -4.83
C LYS A 17 26.05 9.37 -5.53
N LYS A 18 26.35 10.51 -6.19
CA LYS A 18 27.64 10.75 -6.84
C LYS A 18 28.76 11.15 -5.86
N GLN A 19 28.43 11.39 -4.61
CA GLN A 19 29.41 11.73 -3.58
C GLN A 19 30.19 10.49 -3.16
N LYS A 20 31.48 10.66 -2.84
CA LYS A 20 32.41 9.54 -2.54
C LYS A 20 31.98 8.68 -1.34
N LEU A 21 31.29 9.26 -0.37
CA LEU A 21 30.83 8.59 0.86
C LEU A 21 29.33 8.83 1.03
N ALA A 22 28.54 8.48 0.01
CA ALA A 22 27.10 8.59 0.10
C ALA A 22 26.51 7.43 0.93
N TYR A 23 25.70 7.77 1.94
CA TYR A 23 24.97 6.80 2.78
C TYR A 23 23.61 7.37 3.18
N TYR A 24 22.66 6.49 3.53
CA TYR A 24 21.25 6.89 3.68
C TYR A 24 21.01 7.97 4.76
N ASP A 25 21.64 7.86 5.94
CA ASP A 25 21.43 8.83 7.02
C ASP A 25 22.12 10.18 6.74
N GLY A 26 23.13 10.19 5.87
CA GLY A 26 23.80 11.40 5.40
C GLY A 26 22.99 12.20 4.38
N TYR A 27 22.00 11.59 3.71
CA TYR A 27 21.13 12.28 2.76
C TYR A 27 20.13 13.16 3.50
N LYS A 28 20.22 14.48 3.33
CA LYS A 28 19.42 15.45 4.09
C LYS A 28 18.10 15.83 3.45
N GLU A 29 17.99 15.71 2.12
CA GLU A 29 16.79 16.07 1.35
C GLU A 29 15.72 14.96 1.40
N LYS A 30 15.46 14.41 2.61
CA LYS A 30 14.46 13.34 2.82
C LYS A 30 13.05 13.75 2.40
N ASP A 31 12.73 15.04 2.44
CA ASP A 31 11.42 15.54 2.01
C ASP A 31 11.19 15.43 0.51
N ASP A 32 12.24 15.49 -0.30
CA ASP A 32 12.13 15.22 -1.73
C ASP A 32 11.73 13.76 -1.98
N LEU A 33 12.31 12.82 -1.21
CA LEU A 33 11.91 11.41 -1.23
C LEU A 33 10.44 11.25 -0.81
N ARG A 34 10.05 11.82 0.34
CA ARG A 34 8.68 11.74 0.86
C ARG A 34 7.66 12.24 -0.17
N LYS A 35 7.90 13.42 -0.75
CA LYS A 35 7.02 14.01 -1.79
C LYS A 35 6.88 13.12 -3.01
N MET A 36 7.98 12.51 -3.46
CA MET A 36 7.96 11.63 -4.62
C MET A 36 7.20 10.33 -4.31
N LEU A 37 7.48 9.69 -3.19
CA LEU A 37 6.80 8.47 -2.73
C LEU A 37 5.29 8.70 -2.56
N LEU A 38 4.89 9.81 -1.91
CA LEU A 38 3.49 10.19 -1.76
C LEU A 38 2.78 10.30 -3.11
N LYS A 39 3.40 11.02 -4.05
CA LYS A 39 2.83 11.23 -5.39
C LYS A 39 2.67 9.91 -6.16
N GLU A 40 3.66 9.03 -6.14
CA GLU A 40 3.61 7.73 -6.81
C GLU A 40 2.55 6.80 -6.21
N GLN A 41 2.37 6.86 -4.89
CA GLN A 41 1.42 6.03 -4.16
C GLN A 41 0.01 6.61 -4.09
N GLY A 42 -0.21 7.82 -4.60
CA GLY A 42 -1.49 8.52 -4.48
C GLY A 42 -1.83 8.84 -3.02
N TYR A 43 -0.81 9.17 -2.23
CA TYR A 43 -0.90 9.51 -0.80
C TYR A 43 -1.47 8.39 0.07
N LEU A 44 -1.16 7.14 -0.28
CA LEU A 44 -1.57 5.96 0.48
C LEU A 44 -0.35 5.20 1.01
N CYS A 45 -0.47 4.66 2.23
CA CYS A 45 0.49 3.71 2.75
C CYS A 45 0.60 2.50 1.81
N ALA A 46 1.84 2.10 1.47
CA ALA A 46 2.12 1.00 0.55
C ALA A 46 1.48 -0.33 0.99
N TYR A 47 1.30 -0.54 2.29
CA TYR A 47 0.80 -1.79 2.85
C TYR A 47 -0.69 -1.74 3.18
N CYS A 48 -1.13 -0.88 4.10
CA CYS A 48 -2.52 -0.87 4.57
C CYS A 48 -3.47 0.00 3.74
N MET A 49 -2.94 0.87 2.86
CA MET A 49 -3.70 1.81 2.00
C MET A 49 -4.49 2.89 2.75
N ARG A 50 -4.15 3.18 4.02
CA ARG A 50 -4.66 4.38 4.69
C ARG A 50 -3.96 5.63 4.16
N ARG A 51 -4.60 6.78 4.34
CA ARG A 51 -4.02 8.09 4.00
C ARG A 51 -2.71 8.31 4.74
N ILE A 52 -1.72 8.84 4.03
CA ILE A 52 -0.46 9.34 4.58
C ILE A 52 -0.15 10.71 3.97
N ASP A 53 0.58 11.52 4.71
CA ASP A 53 1.09 12.82 4.30
C ASP A 53 2.57 12.94 4.66
N ILE A 54 3.17 14.09 4.39
CA ILE A 54 4.62 14.28 4.58
C ILE A 54 5.04 14.24 6.06
N GLU A 55 4.13 14.61 6.97
CA GLU A 55 4.38 14.70 8.41
C GLU A 55 4.16 13.34 9.10
N HIS A 56 3.18 12.55 8.60
CA HIS A 56 2.72 11.29 9.19
C HIS A 56 3.08 10.08 8.32
N MET A 57 4.29 10.06 7.79
CA MET A 57 4.81 8.93 7.01
C MET A 57 6.25 8.59 7.36
N LYS A 58 6.60 7.33 7.13
CA LYS A 58 7.97 6.83 7.13
C LYS A 58 8.42 6.52 5.70
N ILE A 59 9.73 6.67 5.44
CA ILE A 59 10.37 6.08 4.27
C ILE A 59 10.77 4.66 4.67
N GLU A 60 10.11 3.70 4.10
CA GLU A 60 10.28 2.28 4.34
C GLU A 60 11.22 1.67 3.30
N HIS A 61 12.11 0.78 3.73
CA HIS A 61 12.88 -0.08 2.84
C HIS A 61 12.20 -1.46 2.77
N TRP A 62 11.63 -1.79 1.61
CA TRP A 62 10.95 -3.08 1.41
C TRP A 62 11.88 -4.26 1.72
N PHE A 63 13.10 -4.28 1.17
CA PHE A 63 14.17 -5.16 1.61
C PHE A 63 14.91 -4.48 2.78
N PRO A 64 15.07 -5.17 3.94
CA PRO A 64 15.50 -4.56 5.20
C PRO A 64 16.87 -3.87 5.14
N GLU A 65 16.99 -2.69 5.71
CA GLU A 65 18.21 -1.87 5.74
C GLU A 65 19.41 -2.58 6.37
N ASN A 66 19.19 -3.39 7.39
CA ASN A 66 20.26 -4.09 8.12
C ASN A 66 21.01 -5.13 7.29
N GLU A 67 20.47 -5.48 6.12
CA GLU A 67 21.11 -6.42 5.18
C GLU A 67 21.68 -5.72 3.94
N LEU A 68 21.62 -4.39 3.89
CA LEU A 68 22.06 -3.57 2.76
C LEU A 68 23.34 -2.82 3.10
N SER A 69 24.23 -2.69 2.12
CA SER A 69 25.34 -1.74 2.16
C SER A 69 24.85 -0.29 2.10
N ASP A 70 25.70 0.66 2.47
CA ASP A 70 25.37 2.09 2.49
C ASP A 70 24.81 2.61 1.17
N ILE A 71 25.35 2.13 0.05
CA ILE A 71 24.91 2.54 -1.28
C ILE A 71 23.58 1.87 -1.69
N GLU A 72 23.36 0.62 -1.29
CA GLU A 72 22.12 -0.11 -1.57
C GLU A 72 20.95 0.48 -0.78
N ARG A 73 21.17 0.99 0.44
CA ARG A 73 20.16 1.74 1.19
C ARG A 73 19.68 3.01 0.49
N LEU A 74 20.43 3.51 -0.50
CA LEU A 74 20.02 4.63 -1.34
C LEU A 74 19.27 4.19 -2.61
N ASP A 75 19.00 2.90 -2.79
CA ASP A 75 18.20 2.46 -3.94
C ASP A 75 16.74 2.88 -3.80
N TYR A 76 16.35 3.87 -4.59
CA TYR A 76 14.98 4.39 -4.62
C TYR A 76 13.94 3.31 -4.95
N ARG A 77 14.31 2.26 -5.71
CA ARG A 77 13.40 1.15 -6.04
C ARG A 77 13.07 0.29 -4.83
N ASN A 78 13.90 0.31 -3.81
CA ASN A 78 13.65 -0.35 -2.54
C ASN A 78 12.86 0.50 -1.54
N MET A 79 12.58 1.78 -1.85
CA MET A 79 11.93 2.71 -0.92
C MET A 79 10.43 2.82 -1.18
N LEU A 80 9.63 2.82 -0.12
CA LEU A 80 8.17 2.98 -0.12
C LEU A 80 7.76 4.01 0.93
N GLY A 81 6.60 4.64 0.74
CA GLY A 81 5.95 5.43 1.78
C GLY A 81 5.04 4.56 2.63
N SER A 82 5.29 4.49 3.91
CA SER A 82 4.49 3.75 4.88
C SER A 82 3.88 4.69 5.91
N CYS A 83 2.75 4.31 6.53
CA CYS A 83 2.22 5.04 7.69
C CYS A 83 3.11 4.79 8.91
N GLU A 84 2.95 5.61 9.95
CA GLU A 84 3.69 5.45 11.21
C GLU A 84 3.46 4.11 11.88
N GLY A 85 2.28 3.49 11.62
CA GLY A 85 2.01 2.11 12.01
C GLY A 85 1.77 1.88 13.49
N HIS A 86 1.79 2.90 14.33
CA HIS A 86 1.47 2.83 15.76
C HIS A 86 0.20 3.64 16.09
N ILE A 87 -0.30 3.47 17.30
CA ILE A 87 -1.41 4.24 17.88
C ILE A 87 -0.85 5.01 19.07
N ASP A 88 -1.12 6.30 19.13
CA ASP A 88 -0.70 7.14 20.24
C ASP A 88 -1.18 6.57 21.58
N GLY A 89 -0.26 6.53 22.55
CA GLY A 89 -0.53 5.98 23.87
C GLY A 89 -0.45 4.45 23.98
N THR A 90 -0.15 3.73 22.89
CA THR A 90 0.18 2.30 22.97
C THR A 90 1.70 2.11 22.99
N TYR A 91 2.14 1.10 23.76
CA TYR A 91 3.55 0.75 23.86
C TYR A 91 3.77 -0.69 23.41
N GLY A 92 4.73 -0.87 22.53
CA GLY A 92 5.20 -2.17 22.09
C GLY A 92 4.75 -2.59 20.70
N LYS A 93 5.63 -3.32 20.03
CA LYS A 93 5.50 -3.78 18.64
C LYS A 93 4.22 -4.58 18.35
N LYS A 94 3.65 -5.24 19.37
CA LYS A 94 2.47 -6.11 19.21
C LYS A 94 1.25 -5.41 18.62
N ASP A 95 1.10 -4.12 18.91
CA ASP A 95 -0.05 -3.34 18.45
C ASP A 95 0.24 -2.54 17.18
N ASP A 96 1.49 -2.50 16.75
CA ASP A 96 1.90 -1.81 15.53
C ASP A 96 1.42 -2.53 14.26
N THR A 97 1.49 -1.82 13.13
CA THR A 97 1.19 -2.35 11.79
C THR A 97 2.21 -1.86 10.77
N CYS A 98 2.16 -2.41 9.57
CA CYS A 98 2.98 -1.98 8.43
C CYS A 98 4.49 -2.04 8.76
N ASP A 99 5.25 -1.01 8.38
CA ASP A 99 6.68 -0.92 8.62
C ASP A 99 7.05 -1.03 10.11
N SER A 100 6.33 -0.38 11.00
CA SER A 100 6.63 -0.40 12.43
C SER A 100 6.50 -1.80 13.04
N HIS A 101 5.59 -2.63 12.55
CA HIS A 101 5.49 -4.03 12.95
C HIS A 101 6.51 -4.91 12.21
N LYS A 102 6.72 -4.69 10.91
CA LYS A 102 7.71 -5.39 10.09
C LYS A 102 9.13 -5.22 10.66
N SER A 103 9.52 -3.97 10.97
CA SER A 103 10.88 -3.67 11.46
C SER A 103 11.94 -4.18 10.48
N GLY A 104 12.87 -5.05 10.92
CA GLY A 104 13.92 -5.65 10.09
C GLY A 104 13.57 -6.99 9.45
N ASP A 105 12.30 -7.42 9.48
CA ASP A 105 11.89 -8.70 8.89
C ASP A 105 11.76 -8.62 7.37
N LYS A 106 12.12 -9.72 6.68
CA LYS A 106 11.88 -9.86 5.23
C LYS A 106 10.42 -10.22 4.95
N ILE A 107 9.91 -9.70 3.85
CA ILE A 107 8.60 -10.06 3.29
C ILE A 107 8.72 -10.42 1.82
N THR A 108 7.84 -11.30 1.36
CA THR A 108 7.71 -11.68 -0.06
C THR A 108 6.72 -10.80 -0.78
N VAL A 109 5.64 -10.37 -0.08
CA VAL A 109 4.65 -9.47 -0.66
C VAL A 109 5.29 -8.13 -1.01
N ASN A 110 5.21 -7.76 -2.30
CA ASN A 110 5.88 -6.56 -2.80
C ASN A 110 4.89 -5.65 -3.53
N PRO A 111 4.62 -4.43 -3.03
CA PRO A 111 3.76 -3.48 -3.72
C PRO A 111 4.25 -3.05 -5.11
N LEU A 112 5.52 -3.32 -5.44
CA LEU A 112 6.12 -3.06 -6.76
C LEU A 112 6.01 -4.27 -7.72
N ASP A 113 5.53 -5.41 -7.25
CA ASP A 113 5.40 -6.63 -8.04
C ASP A 113 3.95 -7.11 -8.10
N ARG A 114 3.34 -7.02 -9.29
CA ARG A 114 1.96 -7.46 -9.52
C ARG A 114 1.75 -8.95 -9.26
N SER A 115 2.77 -9.77 -9.46
CA SER A 115 2.68 -11.23 -9.27
C SER A 115 2.41 -11.59 -7.82
N THR A 116 3.03 -10.89 -6.86
CA THR A 116 2.79 -11.10 -5.44
C THR A 116 1.44 -10.55 -4.99
N LEU A 117 0.98 -9.46 -5.62
CA LEU A 117 -0.28 -8.80 -5.26
C LEU A 117 -1.52 -9.55 -5.76
N CYS A 118 -1.43 -10.32 -6.84
CA CYS A 118 -2.58 -11.05 -7.39
C CYS A 118 -3.11 -12.16 -6.47
N SER A 119 -2.30 -12.65 -5.53
CA SER A 119 -2.71 -13.63 -4.53
C SER A 119 -3.48 -13.02 -3.34
N ILE A 120 -3.48 -11.68 -3.19
CA ILE A 120 -4.16 -11.00 -2.09
C ILE A 120 -5.66 -10.99 -2.32
N LYS A 121 -6.38 -11.38 -1.27
CA LYS A 121 -7.85 -11.46 -1.25
C LYS A 121 -8.41 -10.74 -0.03
N TYR A 122 -9.72 -10.48 -0.09
CA TYR A 122 -10.46 -9.88 1.03
C TYR A 122 -11.76 -10.65 1.26
N ASN A 123 -12.13 -10.87 2.51
CA ASN A 123 -13.42 -11.46 2.86
C ASN A 123 -14.49 -10.38 3.15
N SER A 124 -15.72 -10.82 3.46
CA SER A 124 -16.87 -9.94 3.75
C SER A 124 -16.68 -9.10 5.01
N ASP A 125 -15.82 -9.53 5.92
CA ASP A 125 -15.55 -8.84 7.19
C ASP A 125 -14.38 -7.87 7.09
N GLY A 126 -13.80 -7.75 5.89
CA GLY A 126 -12.71 -6.84 5.60
C GLY A 126 -11.34 -7.39 5.99
N GLU A 127 -11.24 -8.67 6.30
CA GLU A 127 -9.98 -9.33 6.52
C GLU A 127 -9.23 -9.48 5.19
N ILE A 128 -7.93 -9.20 5.21
CA ILE A 128 -7.02 -9.40 4.09
C ILE A 128 -6.33 -10.75 4.27
N TYR A 129 -6.25 -11.56 3.22
CA TYR A 129 -5.67 -12.88 3.27
C TYR A 129 -5.09 -13.33 1.93
N SER A 130 -4.34 -14.43 1.91
CA SER A 130 -3.81 -15.07 0.72
C SER A 130 -3.88 -16.60 0.86
N ASP A 131 -4.12 -17.31 -0.26
CA ASP A 131 -3.96 -18.78 -0.31
C ASP A 131 -2.47 -19.19 -0.40
N ASN A 132 -1.56 -18.27 -0.63
CA ASN A 132 -0.13 -18.50 -0.56
C ASN A 132 0.33 -18.29 0.89
N GLU A 133 0.76 -19.36 1.55
CA GLU A 133 1.14 -19.37 2.97
C GLU A 133 2.25 -18.37 3.32
N ILE A 134 3.20 -18.13 2.41
CA ILE A 134 4.29 -17.16 2.62
C ILE A 134 3.71 -15.75 2.64
N ILE A 135 2.87 -15.40 1.66
CA ILE A 135 2.23 -14.08 1.59
C ILE A 135 1.23 -13.90 2.71
N GLU A 136 0.51 -14.97 3.11
CA GLU A 136 -0.39 -14.93 4.27
C GLU A 136 0.37 -14.59 5.54
N LYS A 137 1.52 -15.24 5.80
CA LYS A 137 2.40 -14.91 6.91
C LYS A 137 2.89 -13.46 6.88
N ASP A 138 3.26 -12.96 5.68
CA ASP A 138 3.68 -11.57 5.53
C ASP A 138 2.56 -10.59 5.93
N ILE A 139 1.33 -10.87 5.48
CA ILE A 139 0.16 -10.02 5.71
C ILE A 139 -0.24 -10.00 7.19
N ASP A 140 -0.38 -11.16 7.77
CA ASP A 140 -1.00 -11.33 9.10
C ASP A 140 0.03 -11.22 10.23
N VAL A 141 1.18 -11.89 10.08
CA VAL A 141 2.18 -11.98 11.15
C VAL A 141 3.22 -10.85 11.04
N VAL A 142 3.76 -10.59 9.83
CA VAL A 142 4.88 -9.63 9.71
C VAL A 142 4.39 -8.18 9.59
N LEU A 143 3.35 -7.92 8.84
CA LEU A 143 2.78 -6.58 8.64
C LEU A 143 1.60 -6.29 9.58
N ASN A 144 1.04 -7.30 10.26
CA ASN A 144 -0.12 -7.21 11.16
C ASN A 144 -1.29 -6.43 10.54
N LEU A 145 -1.62 -6.73 9.26
CA LEU A 145 -2.64 -5.96 8.53
C LEU A 145 -4.08 -6.31 8.93
N ASN A 146 -4.28 -7.34 9.75
CA ASN A 146 -5.59 -7.68 10.32
C ASN A 146 -5.78 -7.15 11.74
N SER A 147 -4.90 -6.27 12.21
CA SER A 147 -5.01 -5.62 13.52
C SER A 147 -6.39 -4.99 13.74
N GLU A 148 -7.04 -5.37 14.84
CA GLU A 148 -8.34 -4.81 15.24
C GLU A 148 -8.20 -3.40 15.80
N LYS A 149 -7.13 -3.14 16.56
CA LYS A 149 -6.86 -1.84 17.18
C LYS A 149 -6.72 -0.72 16.16
N HIS A 150 -6.17 -1.01 14.98
CA HIS A 150 -6.02 -0.04 13.89
C HIS A 150 -7.27 0.12 13.02
N LEU A 151 -8.36 -0.56 13.33
CA LEU A 151 -9.63 -0.55 12.59
C LEU A 151 -9.47 -0.92 11.10
N LEU A 152 -8.39 -1.62 10.74
CA LEU A 152 -8.08 -1.92 9.33
C LEU A 152 -9.15 -2.82 8.69
N LYS A 153 -9.62 -3.84 9.41
CA LYS A 153 -10.72 -4.71 8.95
C LYS A 153 -12.01 -3.91 8.77
N LEU A 154 -12.36 -3.06 9.75
CA LEU A 154 -13.57 -2.24 9.69
C LEU A 154 -13.55 -1.27 8.50
N ASN A 155 -12.43 -0.61 8.25
CA ASN A 155 -12.28 0.32 7.13
C ASN A 155 -12.37 -0.40 5.78
N ARG A 156 -11.76 -1.58 5.63
CA ARG A 156 -11.90 -2.41 4.42
C ARG A 156 -13.32 -2.92 4.22
N LYS A 157 -14.02 -3.32 5.29
CA LYS A 157 -15.44 -3.71 5.25
C LYS A 157 -16.31 -2.52 4.81
N SER A 158 -16.03 -1.31 5.32
CA SER A 158 -16.70 -0.09 4.88
C SER A 158 -16.47 0.19 3.39
N MET A 159 -15.25 0.00 2.89
CA MET A 159 -14.95 0.13 1.46
C MET A 159 -15.72 -0.88 0.61
N LEU A 160 -15.83 -2.15 1.04
CA LEU A 160 -16.65 -3.16 0.35
C LEU A 160 -18.11 -2.76 0.28
N LYS A 161 -18.66 -2.18 1.34
CA LYS A 161 -20.03 -1.66 1.36
C LYS A 161 -20.17 -0.50 0.38
N GLN A 162 -19.27 0.46 0.41
CA GLN A 162 -19.28 1.63 -0.46
C GLN A 162 -19.23 1.27 -1.94
N VAL A 163 -18.36 0.36 -2.37
CA VAL A 163 -18.28 -0.05 -3.77
C VAL A 163 -19.54 -0.79 -4.23
N ARG A 164 -20.15 -1.60 -3.37
CA ARG A 164 -21.44 -2.26 -3.67
C ARG A 164 -22.55 -1.25 -3.87
N GLU A 165 -22.66 -0.27 -2.98
CA GLU A 165 -23.65 0.81 -3.07
C GLU A 165 -23.45 1.64 -4.36
N GLU A 166 -22.21 1.93 -4.72
CA GLU A 166 -21.90 2.67 -5.96
C GLU A 166 -22.32 1.87 -7.20
N LEU A 167 -22.04 0.57 -7.24
CA LEU A 167 -22.49 -0.33 -8.32
C LEU A 167 -24.03 -0.40 -8.40
N CYS A 168 -24.71 -0.51 -7.26
CA CYS A 168 -26.18 -0.54 -7.20
C CYS A 168 -26.82 0.78 -7.64
N LYS A 169 -26.18 1.92 -7.38
CA LYS A 169 -26.65 3.23 -7.90
C LYS A 169 -26.60 3.30 -9.43
N MET A 170 -25.58 2.68 -10.03
CA MET A 170 -25.41 2.68 -11.49
C MET A 170 -26.29 1.66 -12.20
N GLN A 171 -26.56 0.52 -11.58
CA GLN A 171 -27.41 -0.54 -12.12
C GLN A 171 -28.18 -1.22 -10.97
N LYS A 172 -29.46 -0.87 -10.83
CA LYS A 172 -30.32 -1.26 -9.70
C LYS A 172 -30.79 -2.72 -9.75
N ARG A 173 -30.88 -3.34 -10.92
CA ARG A 173 -31.44 -4.69 -11.13
C ARG A 173 -30.56 -5.53 -12.06
N GLY A 174 -30.59 -6.83 -11.86
CA GLY A 174 -29.83 -7.80 -12.65
C GLY A 174 -28.37 -7.93 -12.25
N ILE A 175 -27.59 -8.57 -13.12
CA ILE A 175 -26.13 -8.73 -12.96
C ILE A 175 -25.46 -7.45 -13.49
N TRP A 176 -24.51 -6.90 -12.75
CA TRP A 176 -23.76 -5.74 -13.22
C TRP A 176 -23.01 -6.03 -14.51
N GLY A 177 -23.31 -5.27 -15.57
CA GLY A 177 -22.64 -5.40 -16.85
C GLY A 177 -21.16 -4.99 -16.78
N ARG A 178 -20.32 -5.56 -17.67
CA ARG A 178 -18.89 -5.30 -17.75
C ARG A 178 -18.56 -3.80 -17.78
N SER A 179 -19.28 -3.01 -18.59
CA SER A 179 -19.06 -1.56 -18.73
C SER A 179 -19.30 -0.80 -17.42
N VAL A 180 -20.28 -1.21 -16.62
CA VAL A 180 -20.56 -0.63 -15.30
C VAL A 180 -19.44 -0.95 -14.34
N LEU A 181 -18.99 -2.20 -14.29
CA LEU A 181 -17.89 -2.66 -13.46
C LEU A 181 -16.59 -1.91 -13.79
N GLU A 182 -16.23 -1.83 -15.08
CA GLU A 182 -15.02 -1.11 -15.53
C GLU A 182 -15.08 0.40 -15.22
N LYS A 183 -16.24 1.03 -15.42
CA LYS A 183 -16.42 2.45 -15.09
C LYS A 183 -16.24 2.73 -13.60
N VAL A 184 -16.78 1.88 -12.72
CA VAL A 184 -16.58 2.01 -11.27
C VAL A 184 -15.13 1.70 -10.89
N LYS A 185 -14.52 0.63 -11.46
CA LYS A 185 -13.12 0.27 -11.23
C LYS A 185 -12.17 1.43 -11.51
N ASN A 186 -12.37 2.14 -12.63
CA ASN A 186 -11.53 3.27 -13.02
C ASN A 186 -11.51 4.41 -11.99
N LYS A 187 -12.58 4.61 -11.24
CA LYS A 187 -12.62 5.59 -10.14
C LYS A 187 -11.72 5.24 -8.94
N TYR A 188 -11.37 3.95 -8.80
CA TYR A 188 -10.50 3.46 -7.72
C TYR A 188 -9.05 3.28 -8.18
N ILE A 189 -8.83 3.04 -9.47
CA ILE A 189 -7.48 2.94 -10.05
C ILE A 189 -6.83 4.32 -10.16
N ASN A 190 -7.60 5.31 -10.65
CA ASN A 190 -7.10 6.64 -10.93
C ASN A 190 -7.06 7.50 -9.66
N ALA A 191 -6.08 8.38 -9.62
CA ALA A 191 -6.06 9.47 -8.66
C ALA A 191 -7.01 10.59 -9.11
N ASP A 192 -7.42 11.44 -8.18
CA ASP A 192 -8.15 12.67 -8.46
C ASP A 192 -7.22 13.76 -9.07
N GLU A 193 -7.77 14.95 -9.33
CA GLU A 193 -7.06 16.10 -9.91
C GLU A 193 -5.87 16.58 -9.05
N ASN A 194 -5.89 16.29 -7.75
CA ASN A 194 -4.82 16.60 -6.81
C ASN A 194 -3.82 15.45 -6.63
N GLY A 195 -4.00 14.33 -7.33
CA GLY A 195 -3.14 13.16 -7.26
C GLY A 195 -3.48 12.17 -6.14
N TYR A 196 -4.61 12.35 -5.43
CA TYR A 196 -5.02 11.46 -4.34
C TYR A 196 -5.81 10.26 -4.85
N LYS A 197 -5.39 9.08 -4.50
CA LYS A 197 -6.20 7.85 -4.64
C LYS A 197 -7.15 7.71 -3.45
N LYS A 198 -8.24 6.98 -3.63
CA LYS A 198 -9.15 6.65 -2.53
C LYS A 198 -8.48 5.68 -1.56
N GLU A 199 -8.66 5.92 -0.26
CA GLU A 199 -8.20 4.98 0.76
C GLU A 199 -8.79 3.59 0.52
N TYR A 200 -8.03 2.56 0.82
CA TYR A 200 -8.41 1.16 0.63
C TYR A 200 -8.88 0.81 -0.80
N ALA A 201 -8.47 1.58 -1.82
CA ALA A 201 -8.86 1.38 -3.21
C ALA A 201 -8.59 -0.05 -3.72
N GLY A 202 -7.53 -0.70 -3.25
CA GLY A 202 -7.22 -2.08 -3.61
C GLY A 202 -8.31 -3.09 -3.25
N VAL A 203 -9.09 -2.81 -2.21
CA VAL A 203 -10.25 -3.64 -1.81
C VAL A 203 -11.38 -3.53 -2.85
N ALA A 204 -11.68 -2.31 -3.29
CA ALA A 204 -12.69 -2.06 -4.31
C ALA A 204 -12.28 -2.66 -5.66
N ILE A 205 -11.02 -2.48 -6.07
CA ILE A 205 -10.47 -3.04 -7.30
C ILE A 205 -10.57 -4.57 -7.28
N TRP A 206 -10.12 -5.22 -6.20
CA TRP A 206 -10.22 -6.67 -6.03
C TRP A 206 -11.66 -7.17 -6.12
N TYR A 207 -12.59 -6.50 -5.43
CA TYR A 207 -14.01 -6.88 -5.46
C TYR A 207 -14.62 -6.81 -6.86
N ILE A 208 -14.29 -5.73 -7.60
CA ILE A 208 -14.78 -5.56 -8.98
C ILE A 208 -14.15 -6.57 -9.93
N ASP A 209 -12.83 -6.86 -9.79
CA ASP A 209 -12.15 -7.87 -10.60
C ASP A 209 -12.74 -9.27 -10.38
N LYS A 210 -13.06 -9.61 -9.12
CA LYS A 210 -13.77 -10.86 -8.82
C LYS A 210 -15.13 -10.94 -9.54
N LYS A 211 -15.86 -9.82 -9.66
CA LYS A 211 -17.13 -9.77 -10.41
C LYS A 211 -16.93 -9.85 -11.92
N LEU A 212 -15.93 -9.18 -12.46
CA LEU A 212 -15.58 -9.26 -13.88
C LEU A 212 -15.25 -10.69 -14.32
N ASN A 213 -14.48 -11.41 -13.48
CA ASN A 213 -14.09 -12.82 -13.76
C ASN A 213 -15.25 -13.81 -13.58
N SER A 214 -16.31 -13.45 -12.84
CA SER A 214 -17.51 -14.31 -12.67
C SER A 214 -18.57 -14.07 -13.74
N THR A 215 -18.39 -13.09 -14.62
CA THR A 215 -19.34 -12.69 -15.66
C THR A 215 -18.91 -13.24 -17.04
N THR A 216 -17.80 -13.99 -17.07
CA THR A 216 -17.30 -14.73 -18.23
C THR A 216 -17.75 -16.17 -18.15
#